data_7559acdbb501b1b6de148f4b0107ee82
#
_entry.id   7559acdbb501b1b6de148f4b0107ee82
#
_cell.length_a   1.000
_cell.length_b   1.000
_cell.length_c   1.000
_cell.angle_alpha   90.00
_cell.angle_beta   90.00
_cell.angle_gamma   90.00
#
_symmetry.space_group_name_H-M   'P 1'
#
loop_
_entity.id
_entity.type
_entity.pdbx_description
1 polymer ?
#
loop_
_entity_poly.entity_id
_entity_poly.type
_entity_poly.pdbx_seq_one_letter_code
_entity_poly.pdbx_strand_id
1 'polypeptide(L)'
;MKLNGRIETYPRLDVTPESSQILLDGSRLSFSSEEKVVYLVNKPIGYLSAMSDDRGRKTLTDLINGKIKERVFHVGRLDQDSCGLILMTNDGDLANLVSHPASEIEKTYVAGVKGILADSELQAVKIGVTLNDGFKTSPAKIRLLRSERNFSKYSITIYEGHKREIREIFRVFNKPVVSLVRVSIGSLGISLVPNPGDVKRLSRKEIDLLSKGAQKRTPGKVNKNL
;
A
#
# COMPACT_ATOMS: atom_id res chain seq x y z
N MET A 1 -9.70 33.22 8.84
CA MET A 1 -8.37 33.24 8.18
C MET A 1 -8.20 34.52 7.39
N LYS A 2 -6.96 35.09 7.33
CA LYS A 2 -6.68 36.21 6.41
C LYS A 2 -5.65 35.73 5.37
N LEU A 3 -5.90 36.05 4.11
CA LEU A 3 -4.98 35.80 3.00
C LEU A 3 -4.55 37.15 2.43
N ASN A 4 -3.25 37.45 2.43
CA ASN A 4 -2.68 38.71 1.93
C ASN A 4 -3.40 39.95 2.49
N GLY A 5 -3.70 39.91 3.81
CA GLY A 5 -4.37 40.99 4.55
C GLY A 5 -5.89 41.02 4.48
N ARG A 6 -6.54 40.27 3.58
CA ARG A 6 -8.00 40.22 3.42
C ARG A 6 -8.60 38.98 4.13
N ILE A 7 -9.78 39.13 4.71
CA ILE A 7 -10.50 37.98 5.30
C ILE A 7 -10.97 37.07 4.16
N GLU A 8 -10.60 35.79 4.26
CA GLU A 8 -10.99 34.76 3.32
C GLU A 8 -11.82 33.70 4.03
N THR A 9 -12.99 33.41 3.46
CA THR A 9 -13.94 32.43 4.00
C THR A 9 -14.22 31.27 3.03
N TYR A 10 -13.74 31.37 1.77
CA TYR A 10 -13.93 30.31 0.79
C TYR A 10 -12.98 29.14 1.05
N PRO A 11 -13.50 27.94 1.37
CA PRO A 11 -12.66 26.83 1.89
C PRO A 11 -11.88 26.09 0.81
N ARG A 12 -12.09 26.36 -0.47
CA ARG A 12 -11.45 25.68 -1.61
C ARG A 12 -10.62 26.63 -2.47
N LEU A 13 -10.13 27.72 -1.88
CA LEU A 13 -9.24 28.63 -2.59
C LEU A 13 -7.85 28.01 -2.71
N ASP A 14 -7.37 27.84 -3.94
CA ASP A 14 -6.00 27.42 -4.20
C ASP A 14 -5.05 28.55 -3.83
N VAL A 15 -4.09 28.26 -2.99
CA VAL A 15 -3.10 29.25 -2.50
C VAL A 15 -1.70 28.70 -2.75
N THR A 16 -0.82 29.57 -3.26
CA THR A 16 0.60 29.26 -3.39
C THR A 16 1.30 29.65 -2.10
N PRO A 17 1.72 28.69 -1.26
CA PRO A 17 2.24 28.99 0.09
C PRO A 17 3.45 29.93 0.08
N GLU A 18 4.34 29.79 -0.91
CA GLU A 18 5.59 30.55 -1.02
C GLU A 18 5.36 32.04 -1.31
N SER A 19 4.25 32.38 -1.98
CA SER A 19 3.91 33.74 -2.38
C SER A 19 2.77 34.36 -1.58
N SER A 20 2.20 33.62 -0.63
CA SER A 20 1.01 34.03 0.10
C SER A 20 1.30 34.27 1.59
N GLN A 21 0.81 35.40 2.11
CA GLN A 21 0.78 35.62 3.55
C GLN A 21 -0.52 35.11 4.14
N ILE A 22 -0.47 34.04 4.92
CA ILE A 22 -1.63 33.46 5.58
C ILE A 22 -1.56 33.72 7.08
N LEU A 23 -2.65 34.29 7.62
CA LEU A 23 -2.84 34.49 9.06
C LEU A 23 -4.04 33.68 9.52
N LEU A 24 -3.85 32.84 10.53
CA LEU A 24 -4.90 32.13 11.24
C LEU A 24 -4.97 32.68 12.67
N ASP A 25 -6.13 33.23 13.03
CA ASP A 25 -6.35 33.87 14.35
C ASP A 25 -5.27 34.87 14.76
N GLY A 26 -4.81 35.66 13.79
CA GLY A 26 -3.78 36.67 13.95
C GLY A 26 -2.33 36.15 13.87
N SER A 27 -2.11 34.86 13.96
CA SER A 27 -0.79 34.23 13.88
C SER A 27 -0.43 33.91 12.42
N ARG A 28 0.80 34.27 12.01
CA ARG A 28 1.29 33.97 10.67
C ARG A 28 1.59 32.48 10.55
N LEU A 29 1.01 31.82 9.56
CA LEU A 29 1.38 30.46 9.20
C LEU A 29 2.68 30.49 8.39
N SER A 30 3.72 29.84 8.92
CA SER A 30 4.96 29.58 8.18
C SER A 30 4.85 28.23 7.50
N PHE A 31 4.99 28.22 6.18
CA PHE A 31 5.11 27.00 5.40
C PHE A 31 6.60 26.67 5.28
N SER A 32 7.14 25.92 6.22
CA SER A 32 8.43 25.26 6.01
C SER A 32 8.18 24.05 5.13
N SER A 33 8.92 23.89 4.04
CA SER A 33 8.92 22.63 3.31
C SER A 33 9.52 21.57 4.22
N GLU A 34 8.67 20.78 4.87
CA GLU A 34 9.16 19.61 5.61
C GLU A 34 9.92 18.69 4.66
N GLU A 35 11.06 18.19 5.12
CA GLU A 35 11.80 17.18 4.34
C GLU A 35 10.88 16.00 4.02
N LYS A 36 10.76 15.67 2.73
CA LYS A 36 9.99 14.50 2.30
C LYS A 36 10.71 13.23 2.78
N VAL A 37 10.01 12.42 3.56
CA VAL A 37 10.51 11.17 4.12
C VAL A 37 9.65 9.98 3.73
N VAL A 38 10.29 8.84 3.58
CA VAL A 38 9.62 7.57 3.29
C VAL A 38 10.19 6.50 4.21
N TYR A 39 9.32 5.79 4.87
CA TYR A 39 9.67 4.67 5.75
C TYR A 39 9.05 3.39 5.23
N LEU A 40 9.81 2.30 5.29
CA LEU A 40 9.35 0.94 5.13
C LEU A 40 9.15 0.35 6.52
N VAL A 41 8.00 -0.22 6.76
CA VAL A 41 7.62 -0.80 8.06
C VAL A 41 7.18 -2.25 7.86
N ASN A 42 7.64 -3.15 8.72
CA ASN A 42 7.12 -4.52 8.78
C ASN A 42 5.99 -4.58 9.81
N LYS A 43 4.75 -4.46 9.35
CA LYS A 43 3.56 -4.47 10.20
C LYS A 43 3.32 -5.85 10.79
N PRO A 44 3.27 -6.04 12.12
CA PRO A 44 2.86 -7.29 12.75
C PRO A 44 1.37 -7.57 12.55
N ILE A 45 0.96 -8.82 12.76
CA ILE A 45 -0.46 -9.20 12.94
C ILE A 45 -1.02 -8.47 14.16
N GLY A 46 -2.32 -8.15 14.12
CA GLY A 46 -3.04 -7.51 15.22
C GLY A 46 -3.08 -5.99 15.16
N TYR A 47 -2.21 -5.35 14.37
CA TYR A 47 -2.20 -3.91 14.18
C TYR A 47 -3.10 -3.48 13.01
N LEU A 48 -3.87 -2.41 13.22
CA LEU A 48 -4.66 -1.77 12.17
C LEU A 48 -3.76 -0.90 11.26
N SER A 49 -4.00 -0.93 9.96
CA SER A 49 -3.46 0.06 9.02
C SER A 49 -4.27 1.36 9.11
N ALA A 50 -4.14 2.05 10.25
CA ALA A 50 -4.79 3.32 10.57
C ALA A 50 -3.85 4.15 11.46
N MET A 51 -4.05 5.47 11.47
CA MET A 51 -3.27 6.38 12.33
C MET A 51 -3.95 6.60 13.69
N SER A 52 -5.24 6.31 13.82
CA SER A 52 -6.01 6.35 15.08
C SER A 52 -7.11 5.29 15.06
N ASP A 53 -7.62 4.92 16.23
CA ASP A 53 -8.74 4.01 16.38
C ASP A 53 -9.56 4.34 17.63
N ASP A 54 -10.85 4.58 17.47
CA ASP A 54 -11.76 4.96 18.56
C ASP A 54 -12.10 3.80 19.51
N ARG A 55 -11.73 2.56 19.14
CA ARG A 55 -12.00 1.35 19.92
C ARG A 55 -10.76 0.85 20.69
N GLY A 56 -9.68 1.61 20.73
CA GLY A 56 -8.46 1.27 21.48
C GLY A 56 -7.67 0.10 20.90
N ARG A 57 -7.89 -0.28 19.63
CA ARG A 57 -7.09 -1.32 18.97
C ARG A 57 -5.73 -0.75 18.56
N LYS A 58 -4.70 -1.57 18.60
CA LYS A 58 -3.34 -1.17 18.17
C LYS A 58 -3.31 -0.71 16.72
N THR A 59 -2.69 0.43 16.46
CA THR A 59 -2.59 1.09 15.17
C THR A 59 -1.15 1.19 14.69
N LEU A 60 -0.94 1.69 13.47
CA LEU A 60 0.41 2.01 12.98
C LEU A 60 1.08 3.09 13.82
N THR A 61 0.33 4.05 14.37
CA THR A 61 0.88 5.08 15.27
C THR A 61 1.54 4.44 16.49
N ASP A 62 0.89 3.45 17.11
CA ASP A 62 1.47 2.73 18.25
C ASP A 62 2.75 1.97 17.85
N LEU A 63 2.78 1.41 16.63
CA LEU A 63 3.91 0.64 16.12
C LEU A 63 5.15 1.50 15.86
N ILE A 64 4.95 2.74 15.37
CA ILE A 64 6.03 3.65 14.99
C ILE A 64 6.40 4.64 16.09
N ASN A 65 5.66 4.65 17.21
CA ASN A 65 5.91 5.54 18.34
C ASN A 65 7.36 5.41 18.84
N GLY A 66 8.06 6.53 18.98
CA GLY A 66 9.46 6.59 19.36
C GLY A 66 10.46 6.16 18.26
N LYS A 67 9.99 5.71 17.08
CA LYS A 67 10.83 5.28 15.95
C LYS A 67 10.83 6.28 14.80
N ILE A 68 9.71 6.96 14.56
CA ILE A 68 9.54 8.00 13.53
C ILE A 68 9.17 9.29 14.24
N LYS A 69 9.89 10.38 13.94
CA LYS A 69 9.66 11.69 14.52
C LYS A 69 8.75 12.56 13.66
N GLU A 70 8.83 12.38 12.36
CA GLU A 70 8.08 13.14 11.38
C GLU A 70 6.60 12.72 11.37
N ARG A 71 5.73 13.66 11.03
CA ARG A 71 4.33 13.36 10.79
C ARG A 71 4.18 12.63 9.47
N VAL A 72 3.85 11.35 9.53
CA VAL A 72 3.68 10.49 8.34
C VAL A 72 2.31 9.83 8.33
N PHE A 73 1.88 9.37 7.16
CA PHE A 73 0.69 8.56 6.97
C PHE A 73 1.02 7.30 6.16
N HIS A 74 0.18 6.28 6.27
CA HIS A 74 0.40 5.00 5.59
C HIS A 74 -0.01 5.05 4.12
N VAL A 75 0.73 4.34 3.26
CA VAL A 75 0.44 4.19 1.83
C VAL A 75 -0.17 2.82 1.57
N GLY A 76 -1.44 2.79 1.26
CA GLY A 76 -2.22 1.57 1.16
C GLY A 76 -2.49 0.94 2.53
N ARG A 77 -3.04 -0.26 2.51
CA ARG A 77 -3.46 -0.96 3.74
C ARG A 77 -3.08 -2.43 3.71
N LEU A 78 -2.92 -2.99 4.90
CA LEU A 78 -2.97 -4.41 5.20
C LEU A 78 -4.08 -4.65 6.22
N ASP A 79 -4.81 -5.73 6.08
CA ASP A 79 -5.81 -6.12 7.09
C ASP A 79 -5.15 -6.36 8.44
N GLN A 80 -5.94 -6.33 9.52
CA GLN A 80 -5.46 -6.58 10.87
C GLN A 80 -4.85 -7.99 11.04
N ASP A 81 -5.42 -8.97 10.32
CA ASP A 81 -4.99 -10.38 10.27
C ASP A 81 -3.90 -10.66 9.21
N SER A 82 -3.34 -9.62 8.61
CA SER A 82 -2.25 -9.70 7.63
C SER A 82 -1.03 -8.94 8.15
N CYS A 83 0.17 -9.36 7.73
CA CYS A 83 1.43 -8.73 8.16
C CYS A 83 2.37 -8.47 6.99
N GLY A 84 3.53 -7.91 7.28
CA GLY A 84 4.57 -7.59 6.29
C GLY A 84 4.64 -6.12 5.93
N LEU A 85 5.14 -5.83 4.76
CA LEU A 85 5.55 -4.50 4.35
C LEU A 85 4.40 -3.51 4.20
N ILE A 86 4.55 -2.33 4.80
CA ILE A 86 3.75 -1.15 4.54
C ILE A 86 4.66 0.07 4.44
N LEU A 87 4.33 1.00 3.54
CA LEU A 87 5.03 2.27 3.44
C LEU A 87 4.34 3.34 4.26
N MET A 88 5.13 4.24 4.83
CA MET A 88 4.66 5.45 5.51
C MET A 88 5.45 6.65 5.00
N THR A 89 4.79 7.79 4.78
CA THR A 89 5.43 8.97 4.20
C THR A 89 4.64 10.24 4.56
N ASN A 90 5.29 11.40 4.43
CA ASN A 90 4.65 12.72 4.37
C ASN A 90 4.56 13.25 2.93
N ASP A 91 5.00 12.47 1.93
CA ASP A 91 4.92 12.83 0.51
C ASP A 91 3.63 12.28 -0.13
N GLY A 92 2.64 13.17 -0.34
CA GLY A 92 1.36 12.83 -0.95
C GLY A 92 1.48 12.36 -2.40
N ASP A 93 2.42 12.92 -3.17
CA ASP A 93 2.64 12.55 -4.58
C ASP A 93 3.15 11.12 -4.69
N LEU A 94 4.14 10.77 -3.85
CA LEU A 94 4.65 9.40 -3.76
C LEU A 94 3.57 8.43 -3.28
N ALA A 95 2.79 8.81 -2.27
CA ALA A 95 1.71 7.98 -1.76
C ALA A 95 0.67 7.67 -2.84
N ASN A 96 0.28 8.70 -3.61
CA ASN A 96 -0.63 8.53 -4.74
C ASN A 96 -0.02 7.62 -5.81
N LEU A 97 1.23 7.86 -6.20
CA LEU A 97 1.94 7.01 -7.17
C LEU A 97 1.94 5.54 -6.75
N VAL A 98 2.22 5.23 -5.48
CA VAL A 98 2.31 3.84 -5.00
C VAL A 98 0.94 3.17 -4.85
N SER A 99 -0.09 3.94 -4.47
CA SER A 99 -1.42 3.39 -4.18
C SER A 99 -2.33 3.33 -5.39
N HIS A 100 -2.12 4.19 -6.39
CA HIS A 100 -3.01 4.29 -7.54
C HIS A 100 -2.93 3.03 -8.44
N PRO A 101 -4.05 2.41 -8.80
CA PRO A 101 -4.06 1.20 -9.63
C PRO A 101 -3.35 1.35 -10.97
N ALA A 102 -3.46 2.52 -11.62
CA ALA A 102 -2.80 2.80 -12.90
C ALA A 102 -1.26 2.81 -12.83
N SER A 103 -0.68 2.89 -11.65
CA SER A 103 0.78 2.81 -11.47
C SER A 103 1.31 1.38 -11.53
N GLU A 104 0.43 0.40 -11.46
CA GLU A 104 0.73 -1.04 -11.57
C GLU A 104 1.92 -1.50 -10.70
N ILE A 105 2.14 -0.85 -9.54
CA ILE A 105 3.21 -1.25 -8.64
C ILE A 105 2.90 -2.63 -8.06
N GLU A 106 3.78 -3.57 -8.35
CA GLU A 106 3.66 -4.96 -7.90
C GLU A 106 3.65 -5.07 -6.37
N LYS A 107 2.71 -5.82 -5.83
CA LYS A 107 2.67 -6.18 -4.43
C LYS A 107 2.68 -7.70 -4.33
N THR A 108 3.78 -8.26 -3.81
CA THR A 108 3.94 -9.71 -3.68
C THR A 108 3.67 -10.15 -2.26
N TYR A 109 2.90 -11.22 -2.17
CA TYR A 109 2.52 -11.82 -0.89
C TYR A 109 2.92 -13.29 -0.84
N VAL A 110 3.19 -13.77 0.36
CA VAL A 110 3.22 -15.19 0.69
C VAL A 110 1.94 -15.53 1.43
N ALA A 111 1.11 -16.36 0.82
CA ALA A 111 -0.16 -16.83 1.36
C ALA A 111 -0.02 -18.28 1.83
N GLY A 112 -0.30 -18.54 3.11
CA GLY A 112 -0.51 -19.89 3.64
C GLY A 112 -1.98 -20.26 3.53
N VAL A 113 -2.28 -21.40 2.91
CA VAL A 113 -3.63 -21.76 2.46
C VAL A 113 -3.96 -23.17 2.93
N LYS A 114 -5.19 -23.40 3.39
CA LYS A 114 -5.71 -24.76 3.60
C LYS A 114 -6.09 -25.39 2.27
N GLY A 115 -5.52 -26.55 1.98
CA GLY A 115 -5.67 -27.23 0.70
C GLY A 115 -4.64 -26.82 -0.35
N ILE A 116 -4.78 -27.36 -1.54
CA ILE A 116 -3.89 -27.14 -2.68
C ILE A 116 -4.76 -26.76 -3.88
N LEU A 117 -4.37 -25.72 -4.61
CA LEU A 117 -5.03 -25.34 -5.87
C LEU A 117 -4.72 -26.37 -6.95
N ALA A 118 -5.74 -26.79 -7.69
CA ALA A 118 -5.57 -27.56 -8.92
C ALA A 118 -4.93 -26.69 -10.03
N ASP A 119 -4.37 -27.33 -11.05
CA ASP A 119 -3.72 -26.60 -12.15
C ASP A 119 -4.69 -25.66 -12.88
N SER A 120 -5.96 -26.07 -13.05
CA SER A 120 -7.01 -25.24 -13.63
C SER A 120 -7.32 -24.01 -12.77
N GLU A 121 -7.32 -24.14 -11.43
CA GLU A 121 -7.52 -23.03 -10.48
C GLU A 121 -6.33 -22.08 -10.52
N LEU A 122 -5.09 -22.59 -10.61
CA LEU A 122 -3.89 -21.78 -10.79
C LEU A 122 -3.93 -20.98 -12.10
N GLN A 123 -4.40 -21.58 -13.20
CA GLN A 123 -4.57 -20.88 -14.47
C GLN A 123 -5.66 -19.80 -14.37
N ALA A 124 -6.78 -20.08 -13.69
CA ALA A 124 -7.82 -19.09 -13.46
C ALA A 124 -7.28 -17.84 -12.71
N VAL A 125 -6.47 -18.01 -11.66
CA VAL A 125 -5.82 -16.89 -10.95
C VAL A 125 -4.91 -16.09 -11.88
N LYS A 126 -4.18 -16.73 -12.78
CA LYS A 126 -3.29 -16.04 -13.74
C LYS A 126 -4.04 -15.21 -14.77
N ILE A 127 -5.28 -15.55 -15.08
CA ILE A 127 -6.12 -14.83 -16.08
C ILE A 127 -6.98 -13.76 -15.40
N GLY A 128 -7.30 -13.95 -14.13
CA GLY A 128 -8.23 -13.15 -13.34
C GLY A 128 -9.49 -13.91 -12.97
N VAL A 129 -9.89 -13.75 -11.70
CA VAL A 129 -11.00 -14.47 -11.07
C VAL A 129 -12.16 -13.52 -10.80
N THR A 130 -13.39 -13.94 -11.01
CA THR A 130 -14.55 -13.19 -10.54
C THR A 130 -14.80 -13.57 -9.08
N LEU A 131 -14.72 -12.57 -8.19
CA LEU A 131 -14.94 -12.72 -6.76
C LEU A 131 -16.43 -12.82 -6.42
N ASN A 132 -16.76 -13.20 -5.20
CA ASN A 132 -18.15 -13.41 -4.77
C ASN A 132 -18.98 -12.10 -4.75
N ASP A 133 -18.33 -10.94 -4.70
CA ASP A 133 -18.97 -9.62 -4.81
C ASP A 133 -19.14 -9.12 -6.24
N GLY A 134 -18.77 -9.94 -7.23
CA GLY A 134 -18.84 -9.64 -8.65
C GLY A 134 -17.61 -8.91 -9.22
N PHE A 135 -16.65 -8.53 -8.39
CA PHE A 135 -15.41 -7.91 -8.86
C PHE A 135 -14.57 -8.92 -9.64
N LYS A 136 -14.11 -8.55 -10.84
CA LYS A 136 -13.18 -9.35 -11.64
C LYS A 136 -11.77 -8.86 -11.40
N THR A 137 -10.93 -9.71 -10.82
CA THR A 137 -9.52 -9.34 -10.56
C THR A 137 -8.73 -9.22 -11.84
N SER A 138 -7.70 -8.41 -11.81
CA SER A 138 -6.67 -8.39 -12.84
C SER A 138 -5.87 -9.70 -12.85
N PRO A 139 -5.19 -10.04 -13.96
CA PRO A 139 -4.24 -11.15 -14.00
C PRO A 139 -3.20 -11.07 -12.89
N ALA A 140 -3.01 -12.16 -12.13
CA ALA A 140 -2.04 -12.23 -11.05
C ALA A 140 -0.92 -13.23 -11.37
N LYS A 141 0.31 -12.96 -10.89
CA LYS A 141 1.38 -13.96 -10.92
C LYS A 141 1.23 -14.85 -9.70
N ILE A 142 1.08 -16.15 -9.88
CA ILE A 142 0.99 -17.10 -8.76
C ILE A 142 1.93 -18.27 -8.97
N ARG A 143 2.59 -18.69 -7.88
CA ARG A 143 3.49 -19.85 -7.86
C ARG A 143 3.36 -20.59 -6.53
N LEU A 144 3.25 -21.91 -6.60
CA LEU A 144 3.34 -22.79 -5.43
C LEU A 144 4.79 -22.77 -4.91
N LEU A 145 4.97 -22.48 -3.63
CA LEU A 145 6.28 -22.50 -2.94
C LEU A 145 6.51 -23.82 -2.23
N ARG A 146 5.48 -24.32 -1.57
CA ARG A 146 5.51 -25.55 -0.77
C ARG A 146 4.11 -26.12 -0.61
N SER A 147 3.98 -27.44 -0.55
CA SER A 147 2.74 -28.11 -0.19
C SER A 147 3.00 -29.27 0.75
N GLU A 148 2.13 -29.45 1.76
CA GLU A 148 2.15 -30.54 2.74
C GLU A 148 0.72 -30.98 3.00
N ARG A 149 0.39 -32.22 2.69
CA ARG A 149 -0.95 -32.79 2.87
C ARG A 149 -2.08 -31.80 2.52
N ASN A 150 -2.68 -31.17 3.55
CA ASN A 150 -3.82 -30.22 3.41
C ASN A 150 -3.42 -28.75 3.58
N PHE A 151 -2.15 -28.40 3.41
CA PHE A 151 -1.64 -27.06 3.55
C PHE A 151 -0.68 -26.72 2.42
N SER A 152 -0.76 -25.50 1.91
CA SER A 152 0.15 -25.02 0.86
C SER A 152 0.56 -23.57 1.10
N LYS A 153 1.72 -23.20 0.57
CA LYS A 153 2.20 -21.82 0.52
C LYS A 153 2.34 -21.39 -0.93
N TYR A 154 1.78 -20.24 -1.23
CA TYR A 154 1.86 -19.61 -2.55
C TYR A 154 2.54 -18.25 -2.46
N SER A 155 3.40 -17.95 -3.44
CA SER A 155 3.75 -16.58 -3.77
C SER A 155 2.71 -16.06 -4.75
N ILE A 156 2.07 -14.94 -4.44
CA ILE A 156 1.09 -14.29 -5.32
C ILE A 156 1.43 -12.80 -5.45
N THR A 157 1.49 -12.31 -6.69
CA THR A 157 1.74 -10.90 -7.00
C THR A 157 0.52 -10.31 -7.68
N ILE A 158 0.02 -9.21 -7.12
CA ILE A 158 -1.10 -8.43 -7.63
C ILE A 158 -0.66 -6.99 -7.91
N TYR A 159 -1.41 -6.28 -8.75
CA TYR A 159 -1.13 -4.90 -9.18
C TYR A 159 -2.14 -3.90 -8.61
N GLU A 160 -3.24 -4.40 -8.13
CA GLU A 160 -4.38 -3.66 -7.57
C GLU A 160 -4.47 -3.83 -6.04
N GLY A 161 -5.58 -3.50 -5.44
CA GLY A 161 -5.74 -3.59 -3.99
C GLY A 161 -7.22 -3.62 -3.61
N HIS A 162 -8.00 -4.51 -4.24
CA HIS A 162 -9.37 -4.74 -3.83
C HIS A 162 -9.44 -5.25 -2.38
N LYS A 163 -10.52 -4.95 -1.69
CA LYS A 163 -10.69 -5.34 -0.28
C LYS A 163 -10.55 -6.85 -0.10
N ARG A 164 -9.55 -7.27 0.69
CA ARG A 164 -9.24 -8.68 1.00
C ARG A 164 -9.01 -9.56 -0.26
N GLU A 165 -8.60 -8.96 -1.35
CA GLU A 165 -8.53 -9.57 -2.69
C GLU A 165 -7.93 -10.98 -2.69
N ILE A 166 -6.72 -11.16 -2.16
CA ILE A 166 -6.05 -12.46 -2.14
C ILE A 166 -6.88 -13.49 -1.36
N ARG A 167 -7.48 -13.11 -0.24
CA ARG A 167 -8.31 -14.01 0.55
C ARG A 167 -9.58 -14.40 -0.18
N GLU A 168 -10.18 -13.46 -0.94
CA GLU A 168 -11.36 -13.72 -1.76
C GLU A 168 -11.02 -14.60 -2.95
N ILE A 169 -9.88 -14.38 -3.65
CA ILE A 169 -9.40 -15.26 -4.73
C ILE A 169 -9.37 -16.73 -4.28
N PHE A 170 -8.69 -17.00 -3.16
CA PHE A 170 -8.61 -18.37 -2.65
C PHE A 170 -9.95 -18.89 -2.12
N ARG A 171 -10.83 -18.01 -1.64
CA ARG A 171 -12.17 -18.38 -1.17
C ARG A 171 -13.07 -18.90 -2.30
N VAL A 172 -12.96 -18.33 -3.51
CA VAL A 172 -13.70 -18.80 -4.70
C VAL A 172 -13.45 -20.29 -4.93
N PHE A 173 -12.25 -20.78 -4.63
CA PHE A 173 -11.87 -22.19 -4.78
C PHE A 173 -12.03 -23.01 -3.49
N ASN A 174 -12.72 -22.49 -2.48
CA ASN A 174 -12.85 -23.13 -1.16
C ASN A 174 -11.52 -23.48 -0.48
N LYS A 175 -10.49 -22.65 -0.69
CA LYS A 175 -9.15 -22.79 -0.10
C LYS A 175 -8.84 -21.59 0.82
N PRO A 176 -9.28 -21.59 2.08
CA PRO A 176 -9.15 -20.43 2.94
C PRO A 176 -7.69 -20.09 3.25
N VAL A 177 -7.34 -18.81 3.14
CA VAL A 177 -6.03 -18.26 3.53
C VAL A 177 -5.95 -18.16 5.05
N VAL A 178 -4.99 -18.83 5.65
CA VAL A 178 -4.74 -18.86 7.11
C VAL A 178 -3.64 -17.90 7.54
N SER A 179 -2.72 -17.56 6.64
CA SER A 179 -1.69 -16.55 6.87
C SER A 179 -1.42 -15.75 5.59
N LEU A 180 -1.15 -14.46 5.73
CA LEU A 180 -0.87 -13.58 4.60
C LEU A 180 0.20 -12.58 4.98
N VAL A 181 1.33 -12.62 4.27
CA VAL A 181 2.48 -11.76 4.50
C VAL A 181 2.81 -11.01 3.22
N ARG A 182 2.78 -9.69 3.22
CA ARG A 182 3.29 -8.90 2.10
C ARG A 182 4.80 -8.83 2.15
N VAL A 183 5.47 -9.48 1.22
CA VAL A 183 6.93 -9.64 1.20
C VAL A 183 7.65 -8.67 0.28
N SER A 184 6.92 -8.02 -0.67
CA SER A 184 7.49 -6.92 -1.46
C SER A 184 6.45 -5.88 -1.88
N ILE A 185 6.94 -4.65 -2.11
CA ILE A 185 6.22 -3.53 -2.74
C ILE A 185 7.17 -2.99 -3.82
N GLY A 186 6.85 -3.21 -5.09
CA GLY A 186 7.77 -2.95 -6.19
C GLY A 186 9.09 -3.68 -5.98
N SER A 187 10.19 -2.93 -5.99
CA SER A 187 11.55 -3.43 -5.77
C SER A 187 11.94 -3.60 -4.29
N LEU A 188 11.11 -3.12 -3.35
CA LEU A 188 11.42 -3.18 -1.93
C LEU A 188 11.00 -4.53 -1.35
N GLY A 189 11.96 -5.29 -0.85
CA GLY A 189 11.74 -6.61 -0.23
C GLY A 189 11.73 -6.57 1.30
N ILE A 190 11.10 -7.57 1.91
CA ILE A 190 10.99 -7.70 3.37
C ILE A 190 12.34 -7.86 4.07
N SER A 191 13.39 -8.26 3.35
CA SER A 191 14.76 -8.34 3.86
C SER A 191 15.33 -7.01 4.35
N LEU A 192 14.74 -5.87 3.93
CA LEU A 192 15.12 -4.55 4.42
C LEU A 192 14.64 -4.28 5.85
N VAL A 193 13.61 -4.99 6.30
CA VAL A 193 12.97 -4.90 7.63
C VAL A 193 12.53 -6.30 8.06
N PRO A 194 13.47 -7.21 8.38
CA PRO A 194 13.19 -8.65 8.50
C PRO A 194 12.29 -9.02 9.68
N ASN A 195 12.31 -8.23 10.75
CA ASN A 195 11.55 -8.57 11.95
C ASN A 195 10.21 -7.81 12.00
N PRO A 196 9.13 -8.41 12.52
CA PRO A 196 7.90 -7.71 12.79
C PRO A 196 8.13 -6.49 13.70
N GLY A 197 7.65 -5.33 13.27
CA GLY A 197 7.86 -4.04 13.96
C GLY A 197 9.12 -3.29 13.55
N ASP A 198 9.96 -3.84 12.69
CA ASP A 198 11.09 -3.11 12.13
C ASP A 198 10.61 -1.91 11.30
N VAL A 199 11.39 -0.82 11.39
CA VAL A 199 11.17 0.43 10.67
C VAL A 199 12.49 0.85 10.03
N LYS A 200 12.48 1.20 8.75
CA LYS A 200 13.64 1.69 8.01
C LYS A 200 13.28 2.95 7.23
N ARG A 201 14.01 4.05 7.43
CA ARG A 201 13.97 5.20 6.53
C ARG A 201 14.61 4.80 5.21
N LEU A 202 13.91 5.02 4.11
CA LEU A 202 14.42 4.71 2.78
C LEU A 202 15.35 5.81 2.29
N SER A 203 16.43 5.39 1.66
CA SER A 203 17.35 6.27 0.93
C SER A 203 16.71 6.76 -0.38
N ARG A 204 17.21 7.88 -0.92
CA ARG A 204 16.77 8.41 -2.22
C ARG A 204 16.83 7.34 -3.32
N LYS A 205 17.88 6.54 -3.34
CA LYS A 205 18.08 5.45 -4.31
C LYS A 205 16.98 4.38 -4.24
N GLU A 206 16.56 4.00 -3.02
CA GLU A 206 15.47 3.04 -2.81
C GLU A 206 14.11 3.62 -3.25
N ILE A 207 13.87 4.91 -2.99
CA ILE A 207 12.67 5.63 -3.43
C ILE A 207 12.62 5.72 -4.96
N ASP A 208 13.74 6.06 -5.60
CA ASP A 208 13.83 6.16 -7.06
C ASP A 208 13.58 4.80 -7.73
N LEU A 209 14.07 3.70 -7.14
CA LEU A 209 13.81 2.33 -7.63
C LEU A 209 12.33 1.96 -7.53
N LEU A 210 11.65 2.35 -6.46
CA LEU A 210 10.21 2.15 -6.30
C LEU A 210 9.42 2.91 -7.39
N SER A 211 9.77 4.17 -7.62
CA SER A 211 9.10 5.05 -8.60
C SER A 211 9.32 4.59 -10.05
N LYS A 212 10.51 4.10 -10.39
CA LYS A 212 10.83 3.55 -11.73
C LYS A 212 10.02 2.29 -12.06
N GLY A 213 9.63 1.52 -11.07
CA GLY A 213 8.74 0.37 -11.24
C GLY A 213 7.36 0.75 -11.78
N ALA A 214 6.86 1.94 -11.42
CA ALA A 214 5.58 2.48 -11.87
C ALA A 214 5.58 2.96 -13.33
N GLN A 215 6.73 3.36 -13.87
CA GLN A 215 6.82 3.98 -15.22
C GLN A 215 7.03 2.98 -16.36
N LYS A 216 7.33 1.71 -16.10
CA LYS A 216 7.73 0.74 -17.13
C LYS A 216 6.57 0.15 -17.95
N ARG A 217 5.31 0.46 -17.65
CA ARG A 217 4.15 -0.04 -18.40
C ARG A 217 3.21 1.09 -18.79
N THR A 218 3.62 1.93 -19.74
CA THR A 218 2.65 2.71 -20.51
C THR A 218 1.90 1.72 -21.42
N PRO A 219 0.56 1.61 -21.37
CA PRO A 219 -0.17 0.75 -22.29
C PRO A 219 0.12 1.25 -23.71
N GLY A 220 0.51 0.35 -24.59
CA GLY A 220 0.63 0.64 -26.00
C GLY A 220 -0.66 1.30 -26.50
N LYS A 221 -0.52 2.42 -27.21
CA LYS A 221 -1.61 3.12 -27.92
C LYS A 221 -2.44 2.06 -28.65
N VAL A 222 -3.66 1.86 -28.18
CA VAL A 222 -4.67 1.17 -29.01
C VAL A 222 -4.88 2.07 -30.22
N ASN A 223 -4.32 1.67 -31.36
CA ASN A 223 -4.64 2.27 -32.66
C ASN A 223 -6.15 2.15 -32.87
N LYS A 224 -6.86 3.26 -32.68
CA LYS A 224 -8.19 3.42 -33.26
C LYS A 224 -7.99 3.70 -34.73
N ASN A 225 -7.95 2.67 -35.54
CA ASN A 225 -8.26 2.69 -36.95
C ASN A 225 -8.99 1.40 -37.26
N LEU A 226 -10.28 1.50 -37.33
CA LEU A 226 -11.24 0.95 -38.32
C LEU A 226 -12.65 1.14 -37.78
#